data_750d4d2435f3c3787f8951a564412d34
#
_entry.id   750d4d2435f3c3787f8951a564412d34
#
_cell.length_a   1.000
_cell.length_b   1.000
_cell.length_c   1.000
_cell.angle_alpha   90.00
_cell.angle_beta   90.00
_cell.angle_gamma   90.00
#
_symmetry.space_group_name_H-M   'P 1'
#
loop_
_entity.id
_entity.type
_entity.pdbx_description
1 polymer ?
#
loop_
_entity_poly.entity_id
_entity_poly.type
_entity_poly.pdbx_seq_one_letter_code
_entity_poly.pdbx_strand_id
1 'polypeptide(L)'
;MNEFMALQLKKIAKTESKNRVIVFQTVKELEKLGFSKDELGYIKTQLEAKRKSITLNHLNYFSFLIQPEEKKTRPLSLEACRVAGNALLASINAHKISEIQLIDAGKYPNETRCIAEGLTLGNYQFLRYKGEKEKLQNSLKKINVFSDGIAKRELELLELLCESVWISRDLVNEPVSYMNAQQFAKDVQKLGKIAGFKVEVFNKAKIESLKMGGLLAVNQGSVDPPAFVVMEYKPKNASNKQPYVFVGKGVVYDTGGISLKPNDGMMTMKCDMAGAAAVAGALHAIAKAELPIWVVGITPVTDNRPHGNSVVPGDVITISDGTTVEVLNTDAEG
;
A
#
# COMPACT_ATOMS: atom_id res chain seq x y z
N MET A 1 -13.42 -8.17 -2.92
CA MET A 1 -12.25 -7.92 -2.05
C MET A 1 -11.74 -9.28 -1.62
N ASN A 2 -10.53 -9.65 -2.01
CA ASN A 2 -9.90 -10.90 -1.59
C ASN A 2 -9.75 -10.91 -0.06
N GLU A 3 -9.68 -12.10 0.54
CA GLU A 3 -9.33 -12.23 1.96
C GLU A 3 -8.04 -11.45 2.22
N PHE A 4 -8.17 -10.39 3.03
CA PHE A 4 -7.08 -9.48 3.30
C PHE A 4 -5.92 -10.21 3.95
N MET A 5 -4.78 -9.92 3.47
CA MET A 5 -3.43 -10.22 3.89
C MET A 5 -3.20 -11.59 4.55
N ALA A 6 -2.61 -12.49 3.78
CA ALA A 6 -2.18 -13.79 4.28
C ALA A 6 -0.86 -13.74 5.08
N LEU A 7 -0.25 -12.55 5.30
CA LEU A 7 1.02 -12.43 6.02
C LEU A 7 0.82 -11.82 7.40
N GLN A 8 1.20 -12.58 8.44
CA GLN A 8 1.04 -12.19 9.85
C GLN A 8 2.37 -11.74 10.45
N LEU A 9 2.34 -10.65 11.23
CA LEU A 9 3.44 -10.20 12.08
C LEU A 9 3.15 -10.59 13.54
N LYS A 10 4.04 -11.35 14.16
CA LYS A 10 3.87 -11.80 15.54
C LYS A 10 5.10 -11.53 16.38
N LYS A 11 4.94 -10.89 17.54
CA LYS A 11 6.02 -10.81 18.53
C LYS A 11 6.24 -12.17 19.19
N ILE A 12 7.50 -12.59 19.31
CA ILE A 12 7.90 -13.81 20.03
C ILE A 12 8.87 -13.47 21.15
N ALA A 13 8.86 -14.31 22.21
CA ALA A 13 9.71 -14.14 23.39
C ALA A 13 11.00 -14.99 23.34
N LYS A 14 11.06 -15.97 22.44
CA LYS A 14 12.21 -16.88 22.30
C LYS A 14 12.48 -17.15 20.83
N THR A 15 13.74 -17.33 20.49
CA THR A 15 14.19 -17.77 19.18
C THR A 15 14.33 -19.31 19.13
N GLU A 16 14.12 -19.87 17.95
CA GLU A 16 14.27 -21.30 17.66
C GLU A 16 15.20 -21.49 16.47
N SER A 17 15.78 -22.69 16.30
CA SER A 17 16.60 -23.05 15.13
C SER A 17 15.69 -23.30 13.91
N LYS A 18 15.18 -22.24 13.32
CA LYS A 18 14.30 -22.22 12.13
C LYS A 18 14.83 -21.20 11.12
N ASN A 19 14.14 -21.09 9.96
CA ASN A 19 14.45 -20.05 9.01
C ASN A 19 14.41 -18.67 9.66
N ARG A 20 15.49 -17.91 9.58
CA ARG A 20 15.65 -16.65 10.30
C ARG A 20 16.29 -15.55 9.46
N VAL A 21 15.84 -14.34 9.69
CA VAL A 21 16.47 -13.10 9.23
C VAL A 21 17.06 -12.42 10.45
N ILE A 22 18.34 -12.09 10.43
CA ILE A 22 19.06 -11.55 11.57
C ILE A 22 19.58 -10.16 11.22
N VAL A 23 19.20 -9.17 12.03
CA VAL A 23 19.66 -7.79 11.95
C VAL A 23 20.78 -7.57 12.94
N PHE A 24 21.96 -7.18 12.47
CA PHE A 24 23.17 -7.06 13.27
C PHE A 24 24.12 -5.99 12.70
N GLN A 25 25.08 -5.52 13.49
CA GLN A 25 26.17 -4.65 13.03
C GLN A 25 27.55 -5.29 13.23
N THR A 26 27.71 -6.09 14.28
CA THR A 26 29.01 -6.71 14.62
C THR A 26 28.87 -8.23 14.69
N VAL A 27 29.93 -8.94 14.34
CA VAL A 27 29.98 -10.42 14.44
C VAL A 27 29.78 -10.89 15.88
N LYS A 28 30.21 -10.09 16.87
CA LYS A 28 30.04 -10.40 18.30
C LYS A 28 28.56 -10.56 18.72
N GLU A 29 27.65 -9.82 18.08
CA GLU A 29 26.21 -9.93 18.34
C GLU A 29 25.65 -11.29 17.90
N LEU A 30 26.31 -11.95 16.96
CA LEU A 30 25.90 -13.24 16.42
C LEU A 30 26.34 -14.43 17.27
N GLU A 31 27.35 -14.27 18.15
CA GLU A 31 27.91 -15.37 18.95
C GLU A 31 26.87 -16.07 19.83
N LYS A 32 25.84 -15.34 20.29
CA LYS A 32 24.75 -15.87 21.12
C LYS A 32 23.65 -16.58 20.33
N LEU A 33 23.73 -16.59 19.02
CA LEU A 33 22.70 -17.14 18.14
C LEU A 33 23.01 -18.53 17.60
N GLY A 34 24.02 -19.19 18.19
CA GLY A 34 24.34 -20.60 17.92
C GLY A 34 25.07 -20.85 16.58
N PHE A 35 25.78 -19.88 16.06
CA PHE A 35 26.67 -20.06 14.92
C PHE A 35 27.97 -20.75 15.35
N SER A 36 28.48 -21.67 14.52
CA SER A 36 29.79 -22.30 14.69
C SER A 36 30.92 -21.30 14.45
N LYS A 37 32.15 -21.65 14.88
CA LYS A 37 33.34 -20.82 14.61
C LYS A 37 33.58 -20.64 13.11
N ASP A 38 33.36 -21.67 12.32
CA ASP A 38 33.56 -21.65 10.86
C ASP A 38 32.53 -20.74 10.19
N GLU A 39 31.27 -20.78 10.61
CA GLU A 39 30.20 -19.89 10.12
C GLU A 39 30.51 -18.43 10.48
N LEU A 40 30.93 -18.14 11.70
CA LEU A 40 31.34 -16.78 12.10
C LEU A 40 32.56 -16.30 11.31
N GLY A 41 33.55 -17.19 11.03
CA GLY A 41 34.68 -16.91 10.17
C GLY A 41 34.24 -16.56 8.75
N TYR A 42 33.34 -17.36 8.16
CA TYR A 42 32.75 -17.10 6.84
C TYR A 42 32.03 -15.76 6.81
N ILE A 43 31.16 -15.48 7.80
CA ILE A 43 30.44 -14.20 7.90
C ILE A 43 31.44 -13.03 7.91
N LYS A 44 32.51 -13.13 8.71
CA LYS A 44 33.54 -12.09 8.79
C LYS A 44 34.19 -11.83 7.42
N THR A 45 34.56 -12.89 6.69
CA THR A 45 35.12 -12.78 5.33
C THR A 45 34.15 -12.11 4.36
N GLN A 46 32.83 -12.42 4.44
CA GLN A 46 31.83 -11.78 3.59
C GLN A 46 31.67 -10.28 3.92
N LEU A 47 31.75 -9.90 5.20
CA LEU A 47 31.69 -8.50 5.63
C LEU A 47 32.95 -7.71 5.18
N GLU A 48 34.12 -8.31 5.26
CA GLU A 48 35.37 -7.74 4.72
C GLU A 48 35.29 -7.49 3.21
N ALA A 49 34.57 -8.38 2.49
CA ALA A 49 34.22 -8.21 1.08
C ALA A 49 33.05 -7.20 0.86
N LYS A 50 32.64 -6.45 1.89
CA LYS A 50 31.59 -5.42 1.88
C LYS A 50 30.20 -5.94 1.49
N ARG A 51 29.92 -7.22 1.69
CA ARG A 51 28.58 -7.79 1.49
C ARG A 51 27.70 -7.45 2.69
N LYS A 52 26.57 -6.80 2.44
CA LYS A 52 25.62 -6.36 3.48
C LYS A 52 24.47 -7.35 3.71
N SER A 53 24.34 -8.33 2.84
CA SER A 53 23.39 -9.43 2.98
C SER A 53 24.14 -10.74 2.74
N ILE A 54 24.04 -11.66 3.70
CA ILE A 54 24.74 -12.95 3.68
C ILE A 54 23.70 -14.04 3.93
N THR A 55 23.73 -15.10 3.14
CA THR A 55 22.85 -16.26 3.31
C THR A 55 23.69 -17.47 3.73
N LEU A 56 23.31 -18.12 4.81
CA LEU A 56 23.83 -19.41 5.24
C LEU A 56 22.75 -20.47 5.09
N ASN A 57 23.11 -21.56 4.44
CA ASN A 57 22.28 -22.76 4.30
C ASN A 57 22.74 -23.79 5.34
N HIS A 58 21.91 -24.08 6.35
CA HIS A 58 22.16 -25.08 7.38
C HIS A 58 21.53 -26.44 7.06
N LEU A 59 21.24 -26.71 5.75
CA LEU A 59 20.55 -27.87 5.22
C LEU A 59 19.06 -27.93 5.59
N ASN A 60 18.73 -27.83 6.86
CA ASN A 60 17.33 -27.89 7.38
C ASN A 60 16.66 -26.53 7.51
N TYR A 61 17.43 -25.44 7.49
CA TYR A 61 16.93 -24.06 7.58
C TYR A 61 17.95 -23.06 7.03
N PHE A 62 17.51 -21.83 6.82
CA PHE A 62 18.36 -20.74 6.33
C PHE A 62 18.51 -19.65 7.39
N SER A 63 19.71 -19.05 7.42
CA SER A 63 19.95 -17.79 8.11
C SER A 63 20.29 -16.71 7.07
N PHE A 64 19.44 -15.69 6.98
CA PHE A 64 19.65 -14.50 6.18
C PHE A 64 20.12 -13.39 7.11
N LEU A 65 21.34 -12.90 6.91
CA LEU A 65 21.95 -11.88 7.76
C LEU A 65 21.94 -10.54 7.01
N ILE A 66 21.44 -9.51 7.67
CA ILE A 66 21.40 -8.13 7.15
C ILE A 66 22.20 -7.22 8.07
N GLN A 67 23.21 -6.58 7.51
CA GLN A 67 23.88 -5.46 8.17
C GLN A 67 23.24 -4.16 7.67
N PRO A 68 22.49 -3.42 8.51
CA PRO A 68 21.90 -2.14 8.12
C PRO A 68 22.94 -1.15 7.61
N GLU A 69 22.61 -0.48 6.52
CA GLU A 69 23.50 0.49 5.91
C GLU A 69 23.24 1.89 6.45
N GLU A 70 24.29 2.56 6.92
CA GLU A 70 24.21 3.98 7.22
C GLU A 70 24.26 4.82 5.92
N LYS A 71 23.29 5.69 5.76
CA LYS A 71 23.17 6.67 4.68
C LYS A 71 23.37 8.08 5.22
N LYS A 72 23.37 9.08 4.34
CA LYS A 72 23.56 10.50 4.70
C LYS A 72 22.55 11.01 5.74
N THR A 73 21.33 10.43 5.77
CA THR A 73 20.28 10.81 6.72
C THR A 73 19.61 9.57 7.29
N ARG A 74 19.08 9.70 8.51
CA ARG A 74 18.34 8.62 9.17
C ARG A 74 17.18 8.06 8.33
N PRO A 75 16.31 8.88 7.70
CA PRO A 75 15.25 8.36 6.82
C PRO A 75 15.79 7.49 5.68
N LEU A 76 16.87 7.88 5.03
CA LEU A 76 17.50 7.10 3.96
C LEU A 76 18.08 5.76 4.46
N SER A 77 18.64 5.73 5.68
CA SER A 77 19.10 4.49 6.30
C SER A 77 17.95 3.53 6.59
N LEU A 78 16.81 4.03 7.08
CA LEU A 78 15.61 3.24 7.33
C LEU A 78 14.98 2.73 6.02
N GLU A 79 14.99 3.55 4.97
CA GLU A 79 14.54 3.12 3.64
C GLU A 79 15.43 2.01 3.07
N ALA A 80 16.74 2.10 3.24
CA ALA A 80 17.67 1.03 2.85
C ALA A 80 17.33 -0.30 3.56
N CYS A 81 16.83 -0.26 4.80
CA CYS A 81 16.36 -1.44 5.52
C CYS A 81 15.08 -2.02 4.90
N ARG A 82 14.11 -1.19 4.47
CA ARG A 82 12.90 -1.65 3.75
C ARG A 82 13.29 -2.34 2.44
N VAL A 83 14.17 -1.71 1.67
CA VAL A 83 14.68 -2.26 0.41
C VAL A 83 15.38 -3.60 0.64
N ALA A 84 16.23 -3.71 1.70
CA ALA A 84 16.89 -4.96 2.04
C ALA A 84 15.90 -6.06 2.43
N GLY A 85 14.85 -5.73 3.20
CA GLY A 85 13.76 -6.66 3.52
C GLY A 85 13.05 -7.17 2.27
N ASN A 86 12.66 -6.27 1.37
CA ASN A 86 12.03 -6.64 0.11
C ASN A 86 12.93 -7.55 -0.75
N ALA A 87 14.23 -7.27 -0.83
CA ALA A 87 15.17 -8.04 -1.65
C ALA A 87 15.31 -9.50 -1.19
N LEU A 88 15.10 -9.80 0.09
CA LEU A 88 15.14 -11.17 0.62
C LEU A 88 13.99 -12.06 0.12
N LEU A 89 12.86 -11.47 -0.28
CA LEU A 89 11.67 -12.24 -0.68
C LEU A 89 11.94 -13.19 -1.85
N ALA A 90 12.79 -12.79 -2.78
CA ALA A 90 13.15 -13.65 -3.91
C ALA A 90 13.73 -14.99 -3.41
N SER A 91 14.69 -14.94 -2.47
CA SER A 91 15.29 -16.13 -1.88
C SER A 91 14.32 -16.91 -0.99
N ILE A 92 13.56 -16.22 -0.14
CA ILE A 92 12.57 -16.82 0.76
C ILE A 92 11.54 -17.62 -0.04
N ASN A 93 10.99 -17.03 -1.11
CA ASN A 93 9.98 -17.66 -1.95
C ASN A 93 10.58 -18.77 -2.83
N ALA A 94 11.81 -18.62 -3.35
CA ALA A 94 12.51 -19.68 -4.11
C ALA A 94 12.71 -20.94 -3.27
N HIS A 95 12.99 -20.80 -1.97
CA HIS A 95 13.13 -21.91 -1.04
C HIS A 95 11.79 -22.33 -0.39
N LYS A 96 10.65 -21.78 -0.85
CA LYS A 96 9.29 -22.10 -0.34
C LYS A 96 9.16 -21.96 1.17
N ILE A 97 9.83 -21.00 1.75
CA ILE A 97 9.79 -20.73 3.19
C ILE A 97 8.48 -20.03 3.54
N SER A 98 7.66 -20.65 4.39
CA SER A 98 6.35 -20.12 4.79
C SER A 98 6.40 -19.26 6.06
N GLU A 99 7.41 -19.47 6.90
CA GLU A 99 7.58 -18.79 8.18
C GLU A 99 9.04 -18.47 8.44
N ILE A 100 9.31 -17.24 8.91
CA ILE A 100 10.63 -16.79 9.32
C ILE A 100 10.60 -16.20 10.72
N GLN A 101 11.75 -16.23 11.40
CA GLN A 101 12.01 -15.41 12.58
C GLN A 101 12.85 -14.20 12.17
N LEU A 102 12.38 -13.01 12.47
CA LEU A 102 13.15 -11.78 12.31
C LEU A 102 13.75 -11.39 13.66
N ILE A 103 15.07 -11.48 13.76
CA ILE A 103 15.81 -11.36 15.01
C ILE A 103 16.62 -10.06 15.03
N ASP A 104 16.34 -9.23 16.02
CA ASP A 104 17.13 -8.05 16.36
C ASP A 104 18.28 -8.49 17.29
N ALA A 105 19.48 -8.69 16.74
CA ALA A 105 20.62 -9.21 17.49
C ALA A 105 21.36 -8.15 18.30
N GLY A 106 21.26 -6.88 17.93
CA GLY A 106 22.05 -5.81 18.49
C GLY A 106 21.30 -4.58 18.99
N LYS A 107 19.97 -4.69 19.22
CA LYS A 107 19.09 -3.59 19.65
C LYS A 107 18.92 -2.50 18.59
N TYR A 108 18.52 -2.92 17.39
CA TYR A 108 18.19 -2.07 16.23
C TYR A 108 16.68 -2.13 15.91
N PRO A 109 15.79 -1.70 16.85
CA PRO A 109 14.35 -1.90 16.69
C PRO A 109 13.78 -1.19 15.47
N ASN A 110 14.23 0.01 15.13
CA ASN A 110 13.75 0.75 13.99
C ASN A 110 14.14 0.09 12.66
N GLU A 111 15.38 -0.39 12.54
CA GLU A 111 15.88 -1.12 11.37
C GLU A 111 15.14 -2.43 11.21
N THR A 112 14.98 -3.18 12.30
CA THR A 112 14.23 -4.44 12.33
C THR A 112 12.78 -4.25 11.92
N ARG A 113 12.13 -3.19 12.42
CA ARG A 113 10.76 -2.83 12.02
C ARG A 113 10.67 -2.48 10.54
N CYS A 114 11.63 -1.71 10.01
CA CYS A 114 11.66 -1.35 8.59
C CYS A 114 11.93 -2.57 7.68
N ILE A 115 12.74 -3.54 8.12
CA ILE A 115 12.93 -4.81 7.41
C ILE A 115 11.62 -5.61 7.40
N ALA A 116 10.90 -5.69 8.54
CA ALA A 116 9.58 -6.33 8.59
C ALA A 116 8.58 -5.66 7.63
N GLU A 117 8.57 -4.33 7.59
CA GLU A 117 7.75 -3.53 6.67
C GLU A 117 8.08 -3.86 5.21
N GLY A 118 9.37 -3.87 4.86
CA GLY A 118 9.83 -4.19 3.51
C GLY A 118 9.47 -5.61 3.06
N LEU A 119 9.63 -6.60 3.95
CA LEU A 119 9.19 -7.98 3.73
C LEU A 119 7.67 -8.05 3.51
N THR A 120 6.90 -7.33 4.32
CA THR A 120 5.44 -7.36 4.24
C THR A 120 4.95 -6.67 2.98
N LEU A 121 5.35 -5.43 2.73
CA LEU A 121 4.92 -4.66 1.55
C LEU A 121 5.34 -5.29 0.23
N GLY A 122 6.54 -5.89 0.19
CA GLY A 122 7.05 -6.57 -1.00
C GLY A 122 6.40 -7.91 -1.27
N ASN A 123 5.83 -8.57 -0.26
CA ASN A 123 5.14 -9.86 -0.42
C ASN A 123 3.75 -9.74 -1.08
N TYR A 124 3.30 -8.52 -1.38
CA TYR A 124 2.07 -8.24 -2.09
C TYR A 124 2.02 -8.90 -3.47
N GLN A 125 0.88 -9.48 -3.81
CA GLN A 125 0.58 -10.01 -5.13
C GLN A 125 -0.87 -9.76 -5.51
N PHE A 126 -1.10 -9.34 -6.74
CA PHE A 126 -2.44 -9.24 -7.33
C PHE A 126 -2.65 -10.43 -8.29
N LEU A 127 -3.28 -11.48 -7.80
CA LEU A 127 -3.45 -12.74 -8.54
C LEU A 127 -4.89 -13.00 -8.99
N ARG A 128 -5.79 -12.02 -8.85
CA ARG A 128 -7.24 -12.20 -9.08
C ARG A 128 -7.57 -12.79 -10.45
N TYR A 129 -6.87 -12.35 -11.47
CA TYR A 129 -7.11 -12.73 -12.88
C TYR A 129 -6.10 -13.74 -13.42
N LYS A 130 -5.27 -14.33 -12.56
CA LYS A 130 -4.31 -15.37 -12.97
C LYS A 130 -4.96 -16.74 -12.85
N GLY A 131 -4.70 -17.59 -13.86
CA GLY A 131 -4.87 -19.03 -13.70
C GLY A 131 -3.84 -19.58 -12.71
N GLU A 132 -3.99 -20.80 -12.22
CA GLU A 132 -3.00 -21.49 -11.36
C GLU A 132 -2.43 -20.63 -10.22
N LYS A 133 -3.30 -19.87 -9.54
CA LYS A 133 -2.95 -18.91 -8.46
C LYS A 133 -2.06 -19.55 -7.40
N GLU A 134 -2.34 -20.79 -7.03
CA GLU A 134 -1.63 -21.55 -6.00
C GLU A 134 -0.14 -21.75 -6.36
N LYS A 135 0.17 -21.90 -7.64
CA LYS A 135 1.58 -22.05 -8.12
C LYS A 135 2.34 -20.71 -8.10
N LEU A 136 1.62 -19.61 -8.28
CA LEU A 136 2.20 -18.27 -8.34
C LEU A 136 2.29 -17.60 -6.97
N GLN A 137 1.57 -18.13 -5.98
CA GLN A 137 1.46 -17.52 -4.65
C GLN A 137 2.79 -17.56 -3.91
N ASN A 138 3.19 -16.41 -3.35
CA ASN A 138 4.33 -16.30 -2.46
C ASN A 138 4.20 -17.24 -1.26
N SER A 139 5.29 -17.87 -0.88
CA SER A 139 5.31 -18.86 0.19
C SER A 139 5.26 -18.25 1.58
N LEU A 140 5.85 -17.05 1.78
CA LEU A 140 5.92 -16.41 3.09
C LEU A 140 4.53 -16.01 3.61
N LYS A 141 4.16 -16.55 4.78
CA LYS A 141 2.86 -16.31 5.43
C LYS A 141 2.99 -15.69 6.82
N LYS A 142 4.19 -15.81 7.44
CA LYS A 142 4.36 -15.39 8.83
C LYS A 142 5.78 -14.91 9.11
N ILE A 143 5.86 -13.77 9.83
CA ILE A 143 7.11 -13.21 10.35
C ILE A 143 6.99 -13.13 11.88
N ASN A 144 7.79 -13.92 12.57
CA ASN A 144 7.90 -13.87 14.03
C ASN A 144 9.04 -12.93 14.42
N VAL A 145 8.72 -11.82 15.05
CA VAL A 145 9.69 -10.78 15.39
C VAL A 145 10.18 -10.97 16.82
N PHE A 146 11.49 -11.15 16.97
CA PHE A 146 12.21 -11.16 18.24
C PHE A 146 13.00 -9.88 18.38
N SER A 147 12.53 -8.96 19.21
CA SER A 147 13.20 -7.70 19.54
C SER A 147 12.63 -7.16 20.84
N ASP A 148 13.50 -6.83 21.79
CA ASP A 148 13.08 -6.23 23.06
C ASP A 148 12.60 -4.78 22.88
N GLY A 149 13.11 -4.11 21.85
CA GLY A 149 12.79 -2.70 21.58
C GLY A 149 11.53 -2.46 20.74
N ILE A 150 10.79 -3.52 20.32
CA ILE A 150 9.55 -3.39 19.56
C ILE A 150 8.39 -3.92 20.39
N ALA A 151 7.41 -3.08 20.70
CA ALA A 151 6.20 -3.50 21.42
C ALA A 151 5.26 -4.30 20.51
N LYS A 152 4.42 -5.17 21.12
CA LYS A 152 3.41 -5.95 20.35
C LYS A 152 2.48 -5.02 19.56
N ARG A 153 2.01 -3.92 20.17
CA ARG A 153 1.13 -2.94 19.53
C ARG A 153 1.78 -2.26 18.30
N GLU A 154 3.09 -2.08 18.30
CA GLU A 154 3.80 -1.50 17.14
C GLU A 154 3.80 -2.46 15.94
N LEU A 155 3.88 -3.78 16.19
CA LEU A 155 3.76 -4.77 15.11
C LEU A 155 2.33 -4.89 14.61
N GLU A 156 1.33 -4.84 15.49
CA GLU A 156 -0.08 -4.81 15.13
C GLU A 156 -0.41 -3.58 14.27
N LEU A 157 0.14 -2.42 14.63
CA LEU A 157 -0.01 -1.20 13.84
C LEU A 157 0.72 -1.32 12.48
N LEU A 158 1.92 -1.87 12.45
CA LEU A 158 2.66 -2.10 11.21
C LEU A 158 1.89 -3.03 10.25
N GLU A 159 1.33 -4.12 10.79
CA GLU A 159 0.50 -5.06 10.03
C GLU A 159 -0.70 -4.34 9.42
N LEU A 160 -1.44 -3.56 10.22
CA LEU A 160 -2.58 -2.77 9.78
C LEU A 160 -2.21 -1.74 8.68
N LEU A 161 -1.08 -1.04 8.83
CA LEU A 161 -0.61 -0.09 7.82
C LEU A 161 -0.28 -0.79 6.50
N CYS A 162 0.40 -1.94 6.56
CA CYS A 162 0.71 -2.72 5.37
C CYS A 162 -0.57 -3.27 4.69
N GLU A 163 -1.56 -3.75 5.49
CA GLU A 163 -2.87 -4.17 4.98
C GLU A 163 -3.58 -3.02 4.25
N SER A 164 -3.58 -1.82 4.84
CA SER A 164 -4.21 -0.65 4.24
C SER A 164 -3.56 -0.23 2.91
N VAL A 165 -2.24 -0.36 2.81
CA VAL A 165 -1.51 -0.18 1.54
C VAL A 165 -1.88 -1.27 0.52
N TRP A 166 -2.04 -2.52 0.94
CA TRP A 166 -2.45 -3.61 0.05
C TRP A 166 -3.87 -3.40 -0.47
N ILE A 167 -4.81 -2.94 0.38
CA ILE A 167 -6.17 -2.54 -0.05
C ILE A 167 -6.10 -1.48 -1.14
N SER A 168 -5.29 -0.44 -0.96
CA SER A 168 -5.12 0.61 -1.98
C SER A 168 -4.54 0.05 -3.28
N ARG A 169 -3.55 -0.85 -3.20
CA ARG A 169 -2.95 -1.52 -4.37
C ARG A 169 -3.95 -2.42 -5.08
N ASP A 170 -4.81 -3.13 -4.35
CA ASP A 170 -5.86 -3.95 -4.94
C ASP A 170 -6.83 -3.11 -5.77
N LEU A 171 -7.31 -1.98 -5.22
CA LEU A 171 -8.18 -1.05 -5.94
C LEU A 171 -7.54 -0.53 -7.23
N VAL A 172 -6.24 -0.15 -7.17
CA VAL A 172 -5.47 0.37 -8.32
C VAL A 172 -5.21 -0.70 -9.38
N ASN A 173 -5.02 -1.96 -8.97
CA ASN A 173 -4.69 -3.04 -9.90
C ASN A 173 -5.91 -3.60 -10.64
N GLU A 174 -7.12 -3.34 -10.15
CA GLU A 174 -8.34 -3.77 -10.83
C GLU A 174 -8.47 -3.15 -12.23
N PRO A 175 -8.85 -3.93 -13.24
CA PRO A 175 -9.10 -3.40 -14.57
C PRO A 175 -10.40 -2.60 -14.59
N VAL A 176 -10.52 -1.61 -15.47
CA VAL A 176 -11.72 -0.76 -15.58
C VAL A 176 -12.99 -1.53 -15.97
N SER A 177 -12.86 -2.69 -16.61
CA SER A 177 -13.98 -3.60 -16.87
C SER A 177 -14.65 -4.13 -15.59
N TYR A 178 -13.96 -4.06 -14.46
CA TYR A 178 -14.50 -4.33 -13.13
C TYR A 178 -14.63 -3.05 -12.31
N MET A 179 -13.60 -2.21 -12.26
CA MET A 179 -13.48 -1.03 -11.40
C MET A 179 -13.96 0.24 -12.12
N ASN A 180 -15.26 0.33 -12.38
CA ASN A 180 -15.87 1.62 -12.75
C ASN A 180 -16.24 2.43 -11.50
N ALA A 181 -16.74 3.66 -11.69
CA ALA A 181 -17.05 4.58 -10.58
C ALA A 181 -18.07 3.98 -9.58
N GLN A 182 -19.06 3.23 -10.06
CA GLN A 182 -20.06 2.59 -9.22
C GLN A 182 -19.48 1.43 -8.41
N GLN A 183 -18.58 0.65 -9.00
CA GLN A 183 -17.92 -0.45 -8.30
C GLN A 183 -16.96 0.06 -7.23
N PHE A 184 -16.20 1.12 -7.54
CA PHE A 184 -15.33 1.78 -6.55
C PHE A 184 -16.15 2.23 -5.32
N ALA A 185 -17.26 2.92 -5.56
CA ALA A 185 -18.16 3.36 -4.48
C ALA A 185 -18.66 2.19 -3.63
N LYS A 186 -19.08 1.08 -4.26
CA LYS A 186 -19.53 -0.13 -3.55
C LYS A 186 -18.42 -0.77 -2.72
N ASP A 187 -17.20 -0.83 -3.23
CA ASP A 187 -16.08 -1.44 -2.52
C ASP A 187 -15.63 -0.58 -1.34
N VAL A 188 -15.64 0.75 -1.48
CA VAL A 188 -15.40 1.69 -0.38
C VAL A 188 -16.52 1.61 0.68
N GLN A 189 -17.79 1.43 0.30
CA GLN A 189 -18.88 1.20 1.27
C GLN A 189 -18.67 -0.08 2.08
N LYS A 190 -18.22 -1.17 1.44
CA LYS A 190 -17.88 -2.41 2.14
C LYS A 190 -16.70 -2.20 3.10
N LEU A 191 -15.66 -1.49 2.63
CA LEU A 191 -14.50 -1.15 3.44
C LEU A 191 -14.89 -0.34 4.68
N GLY A 192 -15.75 0.67 4.52
CA GLY A 192 -16.27 1.48 5.62
C GLY A 192 -16.99 0.65 6.68
N LYS A 193 -17.82 -0.33 6.26
CA LYS A 193 -18.51 -1.26 7.19
C LYS A 193 -17.51 -2.12 7.97
N ILE A 194 -16.44 -2.59 7.33
CA ILE A 194 -15.41 -3.43 7.96
C ILE A 194 -14.54 -2.61 8.92
N ALA A 195 -14.18 -1.39 8.52
CA ALA A 195 -13.25 -0.56 9.27
C ALA A 195 -13.91 0.35 10.32
N GLY A 196 -15.22 0.59 10.22
CA GLY A 196 -15.96 1.40 11.19
C GLY A 196 -16.01 2.90 10.82
N PHE A 197 -15.94 3.25 9.53
CA PHE A 197 -16.20 4.62 9.06
C PHE A 197 -17.47 4.67 8.18
N LYS A 198 -18.14 5.82 8.19
CA LYS A 198 -19.35 6.06 7.37
C LYS A 198 -18.95 6.35 5.94
N VAL A 199 -19.79 5.91 4.98
CA VAL A 199 -19.62 6.21 3.57
C VAL A 199 -20.96 6.66 2.99
N GLU A 200 -20.99 7.88 2.47
CA GLU A 200 -22.08 8.42 1.68
C GLU A 200 -21.67 8.48 0.21
N VAL A 201 -22.55 8.06 -0.67
CA VAL A 201 -22.31 8.07 -2.12
C VAL A 201 -23.35 8.94 -2.79
N PHE A 202 -22.90 10.02 -3.45
CA PHE A 202 -23.76 10.83 -4.29
C PHE A 202 -23.79 10.21 -5.68
N ASN A 203 -24.98 9.89 -6.15
CA ASN A 203 -25.21 9.43 -7.52
C ASN A 203 -25.28 10.63 -8.49
N LYS A 204 -25.37 10.36 -9.79
CA LYS A 204 -25.41 11.39 -10.84
C LYS A 204 -26.47 12.48 -10.57
N ALA A 205 -27.70 12.09 -10.20
CA ALA A 205 -28.77 13.04 -9.91
C ALA A 205 -28.42 13.99 -8.74
N LYS A 206 -27.79 13.47 -7.69
CA LYS A 206 -27.33 14.30 -6.56
C LYS A 206 -26.17 15.21 -6.97
N ILE A 207 -25.23 14.71 -7.78
CA ILE A 207 -24.11 15.49 -8.32
C ILE A 207 -24.63 16.65 -9.19
N GLU A 208 -25.63 16.40 -10.04
CA GLU A 208 -26.31 17.40 -10.86
C GLU A 208 -27.02 18.45 -9.98
N SER A 209 -27.76 18.03 -8.95
CA SER A 209 -28.45 18.94 -8.03
C SER A 209 -27.49 19.85 -7.26
N LEU A 210 -26.28 19.37 -7.01
CA LEU A 210 -25.20 20.13 -6.35
C LEU A 210 -24.35 20.96 -7.34
N LYS A 211 -24.70 20.91 -8.63
CA LYS A 211 -24.01 21.66 -9.70
C LYS A 211 -22.51 21.39 -9.76
N MET A 212 -22.10 20.13 -9.55
CA MET A 212 -20.68 19.73 -9.61
C MET A 212 -20.22 19.66 -11.09
N GLY A 213 -20.17 20.81 -11.75
CA GLY A 213 -19.96 20.92 -13.20
C GLY A 213 -18.65 20.34 -13.70
N GLY A 214 -17.57 20.44 -12.93
CA GLY A 214 -16.28 19.83 -13.29
C GLY A 214 -16.38 18.30 -13.41
N LEU A 215 -16.93 17.62 -12.39
CA LEU A 215 -17.14 16.17 -12.43
C LEU A 215 -18.07 15.74 -13.55
N LEU A 216 -19.14 16.49 -13.78
CA LEU A 216 -20.12 16.20 -14.85
C LEU A 216 -19.51 16.38 -16.24
N ALA A 217 -18.69 17.40 -16.45
CA ALA A 217 -18.01 17.65 -17.72
C ALA A 217 -17.05 16.52 -18.08
N VAL A 218 -16.19 16.08 -17.13
CA VAL A 218 -15.28 14.94 -17.35
C VAL A 218 -16.07 13.65 -17.64
N ASN A 219 -17.20 13.43 -16.95
CA ASN A 219 -18.04 12.25 -17.17
C ASN A 219 -18.84 12.28 -18.48
N GLN A 220 -18.90 13.41 -19.18
CA GLN A 220 -19.80 13.60 -20.33
C GLN A 220 -19.57 12.60 -21.47
N GLY A 221 -18.32 12.15 -21.64
CA GLY A 221 -17.94 11.11 -22.60
C GLY A 221 -18.09 9.67 -22.08
N SER A 222 -18.43 9.47 -20.82
CA SER A 222 -18.54 8.13 -20.23
C SER A 222 -19.94 7.54 -20.40
N VAL A 223 -20.01 6.22 -20.59
CA VAL A 223 -21.29 5.46 -20.52
C VAL A 223 -21.65 5.12 -19.08
N ASP A 224 -20.66 5.11 -18.17
CA ASP A 224 -20.87 4.85 -16.75
C ASP A 224 -21.16 6.16 -16.01
N PRO A 225 -22.18 6.20 -15.12
CA PRO A 225 -22.45 7.40 -14.34
C PRO A 225 -21.32 7.68 -13.34
N PRO A 226 -21.07 8.97 -12.99
CA PRO A 226 -20.08 9.33 -11.97
C PRO A 226 -20.60 8.98 -10.59
N ALA A 227 -19.68 8.94 -9.62
CA ALA A 227 -19.98 8.87 -8.20
C ALA A 227 -19.16 9.91 -7.45
N PHE A 228 -19.72 10.50 -6.39
CA PHE A 228 -18.97 11.32 -5.46
C PHE A 228 -19.05 10.66 -4.10
N VAL A 229 -17.89 10.18 -3.60
CA VAL A 229 -17.82 9.35 -2.39
C VAL A 229 -17.29 10.18 -1.24
N VAL A 230 -18.07 10.28 -0.16
CA VAL A 230 -17.69 10.92 1.10
C VAL A 230 -17.51 9.84 2.16
N MET A 231 -16.33 9.79 2.74
CA MET A 231 -15.95 8.87 3.81
C MET A 231 -15.76 9.67 5.10
N GLU A 232 -16.39 9.30 6.20
CA GLU A 232 -16.25 10.02 7.46
C GLU A 232 -15.91 9.06 8.60
N TYR A 233 -14.79 9.33 9.27
CA TYR A 233 -14.46 8.74 10.55
C TYR A 233 -14.46 9.81 11.62
N LYS A 234 -15.42 9.75 12.57
CA LYS A 234 -15.59 10.71 13.67
C LYS A 234 -15.82 9.96 14.98
N PRO A 235 -14.74 9.60 15.69
CA PRO A 235 -14.87 8.97 17.00
C PRO A 235 -15.36 9.98 18.06
N LYS A 236 -16.00 9.47 19.13
CA LYS A 236 -16.54 10.33 20.21
C LYS A 236 -15.45 11.15 20.92
N ASN A 237 -14.23 10.63 20.96
CA ASN A 237 -13.06 11.25 21.59
C ASN A 237 -12.16 12.00 20.59
N ALA A 238 -12.68 12.44 19.44
CA ALA A 238 -11.90 13.21 18.48
C ALA A 238 -11.34 14.49 19.13
N SER A 239 -10.04 14.69 18.97
CA SER A 239 -9.30 15.83 19.54
C SER A 239 -9.45 17.12 18.72
N ASN A 240 -9.75 17.01 17.43
CA ASN A 240 -9.95 18.13 16.53
C ASN A 240 -11.43 18.51 16.42
N LYS A 241 -11.70 19.84 16.34
CA LYS A 241 -13.07 20.40 16.22
C LYS A 241 -13.55 20.47 14.77
N GLN A 242 -12.63 20.54 13.82
CA GLN A 242 -12.89 20.50 12.37
C GLN A 242 -12.19 19.28 11.76
N PRO A 243 -12.76 18.64 10.74
CA PRO A 243 -12.15 17.46 10.15
C PRO A 243 -10.85 17.80 9.43
N TYR A 244 -9.89 16.86 9.47
CA TYR A 244 -8.87 16.79 8.43
C TYR A 244 -9.53 16.25 7.17
N VAL A 245 -9.38 16.96 6.06
CA VAL A 245 -10.01 16.56 4.79
C VAL A 245 -8.94 16.03 3.84
N PHE A 246 -9.13 14.80 3.37
CA PHE A 246 -8.33 14.19 2.32
C PHE A 246 -9.14 14.19 1.03
N VAL A 247 -8.56 14.71 -0.05
CA VAL A 247 -9.18 14.69 -1.38
C VAL A 247 -8.34 13.78 -2.27
N GLY A 248 -9.01 12.86 -2.97
CA GLY A 248 -8.34 11.90 -3.84
C GLY A 248 -8.93 11.90 -5.25
N LYS A 249 -8.10 12.11 -6.27
CA LYS A 249 -8.47 11.93 -7.69
C LYS A 249 -8.95 10.50 -7.91
N GLY A 250 -10.13 10.35 -8.54
CA GLY A 250 -10.82 9.08 -8.76
C GLY A 250 -11.13 8.80 -10.23
N VAL A 251 -10.22 9.12 -11.16
CA VAL A 251 -10.41 8.80 -12.57
C VAL A 251 -10.05 7.34 -12.81
N VAL A 252 -11.06 6.46 -12.84
CA VAL A 252 -10.88 5.00 -12.90
C VAL A 252 -10.26 4.52 -14.21
N TYR A 253 -10.35 5.31 -15.25
CA TYR A 253 -9.56 5.17 -16.48
C TYR A 253 -9.49 6.50 -17.21
N ASP A 254 -8.28 6.95 -17.51
CA ASP A 254 -8.04 8.22 -18.21
C ASP A 254 -7.46 8.01 -19.60
N THR A 255 -8.25 8.32 -20.62
CA THR A 255 -7.80 8.30 -22.00
C THR A 255 -7.24 9.66 -22.45
N GLY A 256 -7.34 10.70 -21.60
CA GLY A 256 -7.14 12.09 -21.98
C GLY A 256 -8.39 12.76 -22.59
N GLY A 257 -9.49 12.02 -22.75
CA GLY A 257 -10.70 12.54 -23.43
C GLY A 257 -10.44 12.79 -24.91
N ILE A 258 -10.92 13.93 -25.43
CA ILE A 258 -10.67 14.34 -26.82
C ILE A 258 -9.19 14.71 -27.08
N SER A 259 -8.49 15.22 -26.04
CA SER A 259 -7.02 15.37 -26.07
C SER A 259 -6.35 14.02 -25.81
N LEU A 260 -6.56 13.06 -26.71
CA LEU A 260 -6.26 11.64 -26.55
C LEU A 260 -4.78 11.37 -26.28
N LYS A 261 -4.51 10.60 -25.23
CA LYS A 261 -3.15 10.13 -24.88
C LYS A 261 -2.58 9.21 -25.97
N PRO A 262 -1.25 9.24 -26.21
CA PRO A 262 -0.60 8.19 -26.99
C PRO A 262 -0.68 6.85 -26.27
N ASN A 263 -0.59 5.72 -27.01
CA ASN A 263 -0.73 4.36 -26.47
C ASN A 263 0.16 4.10 -25.24
N ASP A 264 1.43 4.48 -25.29
CA ASP A 264 2.37 4.26 -24.20
C ASP A 264 1.98 5.00 -22.91
N GLY A 265 1.36 6.18 -23.06
CA GLY A 265 0.83 6.95 -21.93
C GLY A 265 -0.48 6.40 -21.39
N MET A 266 -1.24 5.63 -22.19
CA MET A 266 -2.56 5.13 -21.83
C MET A 266 -2.53 3.76 -21.11
N MET A 267 -1.51 2.93 -21.34
CA MET A 267 -1.47 1.53 -20.88
C MET A 267 -1.66 1.35 -19.36
N THR A 268 -1.22 2.32 -18.57
CA THR A 268 -1.28 2.27 -17.10
C THR A 268 -2.41 3.10 -16.51
N MET A 269 -3.24 3.75 -17.31
CA MET A 269 -4.23 4.74 -16.88
C MET A 269 -5.41 4.19 -16.08
N LYS A 270 -5.51 2.89 -15.87
CA LYS A 270 -6.33 2.31 -14.81
C LYS A 270 -5.89 2.73 -13.41
N CYS A 271 -4.65 3.21 -13.25
CA CYS A 271 -4.12 3.67 -11.96
C CYS A 271 -4.44 5.14 -11.64
N ASP A 272 -5.14 5.85 -12.50
CA ASP A 272 -5.41 7.29 -12.36
C ASP A 272 -6.43 7.62 -11.25
N MET A 273 -6.91 6.58 -10.58
CA MET A 273 -7.70 6.64 -9.35
C MET A 273 -6.88 6.31 -8.09
N ALA A 274 -5.55 6.26 -8.19
CA ALA A 274 -4.69 5.91 -7.05
C ALA A 274 -4.82 6.91 -5.89
N GLY A 275 -5.12 8.18 -6.16
CA GLY A 275 -5.44 9.18 -5.14
C GLY A 275 -6.67 8.79 -4.31
N ALA A 276 -7.76 8.39 -4.97
CA ALA A 276 -8.97 7.92 -4.29
C ALA A 276 -8.72 6.62 -3.51
N ALA A 277 -7.95 5.68 -4.08
CA ALA A 277 -7.57 4.44 -3.42
C ALA A 277 -6.70 4.71 -2.17
N ALA A 278 -5.77 5.66 -2.24
CA ALA A 278 -4.93 6.06 -1.11
C ALA A 278 -5.77 6.68 0.02
N VAL A 279 -6.75 7.52 -0.31
CA VAL A 279 -7.69 8.09 0.68
C VAL A 279 -8.50 6.98 1.35
N ALA A 280 -9.03 6.02 0.60
CA ALA A 280 -9.78 4.88 1.15
C ALA A 280 -8.91 4.02 2.09
N GLY A 281 -7.66 3.72 1.70
CA GLY A 281 -6.71 3.00 2.54
C GLY A 281 -6.30 3.78 3.79
N ALA A 282 -6.13 5.11 3.68
CA ALA A 282 -5.84 5.96 4.84
C ALA A 282 -6.99 5.95 5.84
N LEU A 283 -8.24 6.09 5.39
CA LEU A 283 -9.43 6.00 6.26
C LEU A 283 -9.54 4.62 6.91
N HIS A 284 -9.22 3.54 6.18
CA HIS A 284 -9.16 2.19 6.76
C HIS A 284 -8.15 2.13 7.91
N ALA A 285 -6.90 2.59 7.68
CA ALA A 285 -5.85 2.58 8.69
C ALA A 285 -6.24 3.41 9.93
N ILE A 286 -6.73 4.63 9.72
CA ILE A 286 -7.10 5.58 10.78
C ILE A 286 -8.23 5.01 11.65
N ALA A 287 -9.28 4.48 11.00
CA ALA A 287 -10.44 3.94 11.70
C ALA A 287 -10.11 2.65 12.46
N LYS A 288 -9.36 1.73 11.85
CA LYS A 288 -8.94 0.47 12.49
C LYS A 288 -7.91 0.68 13.61
N ALA A 289 -7.05 1.71 13.50
CA ALA A 289 -6.15 2.10 14.57
C ALA A 289 -6.85 2.88 15.70
N GLU A 290 -8.14 3.18 15.54
CA GLU A 290 -8.96 3.94 16.49
C GLU A 290 -8.33 5.29 16.87
N LEU A 291 -7.73 5.98 15.87
CA LEU A 291 -7.08 7.25 16.14
C LEU A 291 -8.11 8.30 16.63
N PRO A 292 -7.79 9.08 17.68
CA PRO A 292 -8.73 10.07 18.26
C PRO A 292 -8.78 11.35 17.41
N ILE A 293 -9.06 11.23 16.11
CA ILE A 293 -9.14 12.35 15.16
C ILE A 293 -10.38 12.20 14.26
N TRP A 294 -11.01 13.33 13.97
CA TRP A 294 -12.07 13.41 12.97
C TRP A 294 -11.46 13.63 11.60
N VAL A 295 -11.74 12.72 10.67
CA VAL A 295 -11.23 12.75 9.28
C VAL A 295 -12.37 12.56 8.31
N VAL A 296 -12.32 13.30 7.20
CA VAL A 296 -13.22 13.16 6.05
C VAL A 296 -12.38 12.90 4.80
N GLY A 297 -12.72 11.85 4.08
CA GLY A 297 -12.18 11.56 2.75
C GLY A 297 -13.19 11.93 1.68
N ILE A 298 -12.78 12.61 0.63
CA ILE A 298 -13.64 13.00 -0.50
C ILE A 298 -12.98 12.50 -1.79
N THR A 299 -13.76 11.74 -2.59
CA THR A 299 -13.27 11.24 -3.86
C THR A 299 -14.33 11.42 -4.94
N PRO A 300 -14.16 12.37 -5.88
CA PRO A 300 -14.91 12.39 -7.13
C PRO A 300 -14.43 11.22 -7.99
N VAL A 301 -15.37 10.41 -8.50
CA VAL A 301 -15.04 9.18 -9.24
C VAL A 301 -15.76 9.16 -10.59
N THR A 302 -14.98 9.04 -11.65
CA THR A 302 -15.45 9.00 -13.05
C THR A 302 -14.41 8.31 -13.91
N ASP A 303 -14.65 8.14 -15.18
CA ASP A 303 -13.63 7.95 -16.21
C ASP A 303 -13.62 9.12 -17.18
N ASN A 304 -12.52 9.29 -17.90
CA ASN A 304 -12.34 10.29 -18.96
C ASN A 304 -12.24 9.57 -20.31
N ARG A 305 -13.28 9.67 -21.13
CA ARG A 305 -13.40 8.92 -22.39
C ARG A 305 -13.68 9.82 -23.60
N PRO A 306 -13.11 9.52 -24.76
CA PRO A 306 -13.50 10.16 -26.02
C PRO A 306 -14.83 9.59 -26.48
N HIS A 307 -15.80 10.45 -26.72
CA HIS A 307 -17.14 10.12 -27.23
C HIS A 307 -17.73 11.32 -27.98
N GLY A 308 -18.77 11.12 -28.76
CA GLY A 308 -19.44 12.22 -29.45
C GLY A 308 -20.01 13.32 -28.56
N ASN A 309 -20.22 13.06 -27.28
CA ASN A 309 -20.69 14.02 -26.27
C ASN A 309 -19.61 14.51 -25.32
N SER A 310 -18.34 14.11 -25.50
CA SER A 310 -17.26 14.53 -24.60
C SER A 310 -17.05 16.04 -24.65
N VAL A 311 -16.67 16.63 -23.53
CA VAL A 311 -16.16 17.99 -23.45
C VAL A 311 -14.96 18.15 -24.39
N VAL A 312 -14.86 19.31 -25.05
CA VAL A 312 -13.79 19.61 -26.01
C VAL A 312 -13.01 20.85 -25.60
N PRO A 313 -11.76 20.99 -26.01
CA PRO A 313 -11.03 22.25 -25.83
C PRO A 313 -11.82 23.43 -26.42
N GLY A 314 -11.93 24.52 -25.67
CA GLY A 314 -12.75 25.70 -25.98
C GLY A 314 -14.14 25.67 -25.33
N ASP A 315 -14.60 24.54 -24.77
CA ASP A 315 -15.82 24.52 -23.96
C ASP A 315 -15.63 25.31 -22.66
N VAL A 316 -16.74 25.89 -22.20
CA VAL A 316 -16.80 26.59 -20.92
C VAL A 316 -17.70 25.82 -19.96
N ILE A 317 -17.12 25.29 -18.88
CA ILE A 317 -17.85 24.59 -17.83
C ILE A 317 -18.16 25.54 -16.66
N THR A 318 -19.28 25.31 -15.99
CA THR A 318 -19.65 26.05 -14.77
C THR A 318 -19.51 25.14 -13.57
N ILE A 319 -18.64 25.50 -12.62
CA ILE A 319 -18.45 24.75 -11.38
C ILE A 319 -19.46 25.13 -10.29
N SER A 320 -19.44 24.42 -9.15
CA SER A 320 -20.53 24.48 -8.13
C SER A 320 -20.74 25.85 -7.49
N ASP A 321 -19.74 26.71 -7.43
CA ASP A 321 -19.84 28.09 -6.92
C ASP A 321 -20.29 29.11 -7.97
N GLY A 322 -20.53 28.67 -9.21
CA GLY A 322 -20.91 29.51 -10.35
C GLY A 322 -19.73 30.05 -11.17
N THR A 323 -18.51 29.79 -10.78
CA THR A 323 -17.32 30.16 -11.57
C THR A 323 -17.32 29.41 -12.88
N THR A 324 -16.95 30.11 -13.95
CA THR A 324 -16.78 29.50 -15.29
C THR A 324 -15.32 29.21 -15.57
N VAL A 325 -15.06 28.04 -16.17
CA VAL A 325 -13.71 27.56 -16.49
C VAL A 325 -13.68 27.15 -17.96
N GLU A 326 -12.80 27.77 -18.75
CA GLU A 326 -12.52 27.35 -20.12
C GLU A 326 -11.65 26.11 -20.11
N VAL A 327 -12.06 25.09 -20.86
CA VAL A 327 -11.30 23.86 -21.04
C VAL A 327 -10.25 24.05 -22.13
N LEU A 328 -8.99 24.12 -21.79
CA LEU A 328 -7.90 24.22 -22.77
C LEU A 328 -7.36 22.85 -23.18
N ASN A 329 -7.45 21.86 -22.29
CA ASN A 329 -6.98 20.50 -22.54
C ASN A 329 -7.83 19.53 -21.71
N THR A 330 -8.42 18.53 -22.35
CA THR A 330 -9.27 17.53 -21.68
C THR A 330 -8.47 16.45 -20.93
N ASP A 331 -7.13 16.43 -21.04
CA ASP A 331 -6.19 15.59 -20.28
C ASP A 331 -5.66 16.28 -19.02
N ALA A 332 -6.27 17.39 -18.62
CA ALA A 332 -5.93 18.16 -17.42
C ALA A 332 -7.12 18.21 -16.42
N GLU A 333 -7.87 17.12 -16.30
CA GLU A 333 -9.11 17.00 -15.52
C GLU A 333 -8.89 16.73 -14.04
N GLY A 334 -7.68 16.32 -13.62
CA GLY A 334 -7.32 15.83 -12.29
C GLY A 334 -7.23 16.86 -11.16
#